data_baa9ac9b0b27f69d463cd9a731e76f84
#
_entry.id   baa9ac9b0b27f69d463cd9a731e76f84
#
_cell.length_a   1.000
_cell.length_b   1.000
_cell.length_c   1.000
_cell.angle_alpha   90.00
_cell.angle_beta   90.00
_cell.angle_gamma   90.00
#
_symmetry.space_group_name_H-M   'P 1'
#
loop_
_entity.id
_entity.type
_entity.pdbx_description
1 polymer ?
#
loop_
_entity_poly.entity_id
_entity_poly.type
_entity_poly.pdbx_seq_one_letter_code
_entity_poly.pdbx_strand_id
1 'polypeptide(L)' 'MSAARTPLAEIVTYLDQYLRIRDVPDDGNAHNGLQVENRGAIGRVVAAVDASLATIEGLGGPTPLGAAPPLLLVHHGLFW' A
#
# COMPACT_ATOMS: atom_id res chain seq x y z
N MET A 1 -15.45 19.42 -7.48
CA MET A 1 -14.51 18.46 -8.10
C MET A 1 -14.30 17.28 -7.16
N SER A 2 -14.53 16.10 -7.64
CA SER A 2 -14.32 14.91 -6.81
C SER A 2 -12.82 14.60 -6.70
N ALA A 3 -12.40 14.11 -5.53
CA ALA A 3 -11.03 13.64 -5.35
C ALA A 3 -10.77 12.44 -6.28
N ALA A 4 -9.55 12.35 -6.79
CA ALA A 4 -9.13 11.21 -7.60
C ALA A 4 -9.16 9.94 -6.75
N ARG A 5 -9.71 8.87 -7.32
CA ARG A 5 -9.78 7.56 -6.67
C ARG A 5 -9.37 6.48 -7.67
N THR A 6 -8.65 5.51 -7.18
CA THR A 6 -8.26 4.34 -7.98
C THR A 6 -8.60 3.09 -7.20
N PRO A 7 -9.24 2.10 -7.82
CA PRO A 7 -9.48 0.82 -7.15
C PRO A 7 -8.15 0.22 -6.65
N LEU A 8 -8.14 -0.26 -5.41
CA LEU A 8 -6.94 -0.85 -4.82
C LEU A 8 -6.40 -1.99 -5.68
N ALA A 9 -7.29 -2.84 -6.21
CA ALA A 9 -6.89 -3.98 -7.04
C ALA A 9 -6.09 -3.55 -8.28
N GLU A 10 -6.45 -2.44 -8.92
CA GLU A 10 -5.71 -1.94 -10.07
C GLU A 10 -4.31 -1.47 -9.72
N ILE A 11 -4.18 -0.77 -8.60
CA ILE A 11 -2.87 -0.30 -8.13
C ILE A 11 -2.00 -1.49 -7.73
N VAL A 12 -2.56 -2.48 -7.04
CA VAL A 12 -1.81 -3.67 -6.64
C VAL A 12 -1.30 -4.42 -7.88
N THR A 13 -2.15 -4.61 -8.88
CA THR A 13 -1.75 -5.27 -10.12
C THR A 13 -0.63 -4.50 -10.82
N TYR A 14 -0.76 -3.17 -10.90
CA TYR A 14 0.25 -2.32 -11.51
C TYR A 14 1.59 -2.43 -10.76
N LEU A 15 1.58 -2.32 -9.44
CA LEU A 15 2.80 -2.37 -8.62
C LEU A 15 3.46 -3.75 -8.67
N ASP A 16 2.67 -4.82 -8.63
CA ASP A 16 3.20 -6.18 -8.71
C ASP A 16 3.93 -6.41 -10.03
N GLN A 17 3.39 -5.90 -11.11
CA GLN A 17 4.03 -6.00 -12.43
C GLN A 17 5.24 -5.07 -12.55
N TYR A 18 5.10 -3.82 -12.12
CA TYR A 18 6.17 -2.84 -12.20
C TYR A 18 7.38 -3.25 -11.37
N LEU A 19 7.15 -3.72 -10.16
CA LEU A 19 8.22 -4.15 -9.25
C LEU A 19 8.68 -5.59 -9.53
N ARG A 20 7.96 -6.32 -10.40
CA ARG A 20 8.28 -7.69 -10.79
C ARG A 20 8.46 -8.60 -9.57
N ILE A 21 7.54 -8.50 -8.63
CA ILE A 21 7.68 -9.18 -7.33
C ILE A 21 7.74 -10.71 -7.46
N ARG A 22 7.16 -11.28 -8.53
CA ARG A 22 7.20 -12.72 -8.77
C ARG A 22 8.47 -13.19 -9.45
N ASP A 23 9.17 -12.27 -10.12
CA ASP A 23 10.36 -12.58 -10.91
C ASP A 23 11.65 -12.34 -10.14
N VAL A 24 11.62 -11.45 -9.14
CA VAL A 24 12.78 -11.11 -8.33
C VAL A 24 12.88 -12.05 -7.14
N PRO A 25 13.96 -12.82 -6.99
CA PRO A 25 14.13 -13.71 -5.84
C PRO A 25 14.20 -12.93 -4.54
N ASP A 26 13.63 -13.50 -3.48
CA ASP A 26 13.67 -12.94 -2.15
C ASP A 26 13.74 -14.07 -1.12
N ASP A 27 13.88 -13.71 0.16
CA ASP A 27 13.87 -14.66 1.25
C ASP A 27 12.56 -15.46 1.23
N GLY A 28 12.62 -16.76 1.48
CA GLY A 28 11.45 -17.62 1.47
C GLY A 28 10.37 -17.26 2.49
N ASN A 29 10.74 -16.49 3.53
CA ASN A 29 9.80 -16.00 4.53
C ASN A 29 9.26 -14.60 4.20
N ALA A 30 9.79 -13.95 3.15
CA ALA A 30 9.32 -12.63 2.77
C ALA A 30 7.94 -12.70 2.11
N HIS A 31 7.05 -11.81 2.52
CA HIS A 31 5.74 -11.67 1.93
C HIS A 31 5.72 -10.42 1.07
N ASN A 32 5.92 -10.58 -0.23
CA ASN A 32 5.89 -9.47 -1.18
C ASN A 32 4.49 -9.34 -1.76
N GLY A 33 4.02 -8.09 -1.89
CA GLY A 33 2.71 -7.80 -2.42
C GLY A 33 1.80 -7.18 -1.37
N LEU A 34 0.50 -7.23 -1.64
CA LEU A 34 -0.49 -6.64 -0.75
C LEU A 34 -0.57 -7.41 0.57
N GLN A 35 -0.36 -6.72 1.69
CA GLN A 35 -0.39 -7.33 3.02
C GLN A 35 -1.68 -7.00 3.78
N VAL A 36 -2.18 -5.78 3.64
CA VAL A 36 -3.41 -5.33 4.29
C VAL A 36 -4.27 -4.62 3.25
N GLU A 37 -5.45 -5.15 3.00
CA GLU A 37 -6.34 -4.59 1.99
C GLU A 37 -7.42 -3.69 2.61
N ASN A 38 -8.01 -2.85 1.77
CA ASN A 38 -9.23 -2.14 2.10
C ASN A 38 -10.37 -2.62 1.19
N ARG A 39 -11.51 -1.97 1.30
CA ARG A 39 -12.71 -2.40 0.56
C ARG A 39 -12.91 -1.72 -0.79
N GLY A 40 -11.90 -1.14 -1.36
CA GLY A 40 -12.20 -0.55 -2.64
C GLY A 40 -11.10 0.29 -3.23
N ALA A 41 -11.06 1.57 -2.93
CA ALA A 41 -10.21 2.53 -3.65
C ALA A 41 -9.25 3.25 -2.73
N ILE A 42 -8.19 3.78 -3.33
CA ILE A 42 -7.22 4.62 -2.64
C ILE A 42 -7.16 6.00 -3.31
N GLY A 43 -6.78 7.01 -2.55
CA GLY A 43 -6.67 8.39 -3.04
C GLY A 43 -5.25 8.87 -3.26
N ARG A 44 -4.28 8.21 -2.64
CA ARG A 44 -2.85 8.58 -2.76
C ARG A 44 -1.99 7.41 -2.35
N VAL A 45 -0.73 7.46 -2.75
CA VAL A 45 0.29 6.48 -2.34
C VAL A 45 1.32 7.19 -1.48
N VAL A 46 1.65 6.59 -0.33
CA VAL A 46 2.70 7.07 0.56
C VAL A 46 3.77 6.00 0.61
N ALA A 47 5.01 6.37 0.33
CA ALA A 47 6.13 5.44 0.35
C ALA A 47 6.99 5.65 1.60
N ALA A 48 7.43 4.56 2.21
CA ALA A 48 8.31 4.58 3.37
C ALA A 48 9.20 3.34 3.37
N VAL A 49 10.24 3.35 4.18
CA VAL A 49 11.11 2.16 4.30
C VAL A 49 10.43 1.09 5.15
N ASP A 50 9.89 1.47 6.30
CA ASP A 50 9.31 0.54 7.27
C ASP A 50 7.86 0.88 7.58
N ALA A 51 7.07 -0.17 7.86
CA ALA A 51 5.72 -0.02 8.39
C ALA A 51 5.77 0.10 9.92
N SER A 52 6.52 1.07 10.42
CA SER A 52 6.62 1.34 11.86
C SER A 52 5.37 2.06 12.36
N LEU A 53 5.19 2.07 13.70
CA LEU A 53 4.09 2.82 14.30
C LEU A 53 4.15 4.30 13.92
N ALA A 54 5.36 4.89 13.96
CA ALA A 54 5.54 6.29 13.58
C ALA A 54 5.13 6.56 12.12
N THR A 55 5.49 5.63 11.21
CA THR A 55 5.09 5.73 9.80
C THR A 55 3.57 5.68 9.65
N ILE A 56 2.92 4.73 10.33
CA ILE A 56 1.47 4.56 10.27
C ILE A 56 0.75 5.78 10.86
N GLU A 57 1.22 6.28 11.99
CA GLU A 57 0.66 7.49 12.59
C GLU A 57 0.85 8.71 11.70
N GLY A 58 1.97 8.77 10.96
CA GLY A 58 2.25 9.84 10.00
C GLY A 58 1.29 9.90 8.82
N LEU A 59 0.48 8.87 8.60
CA LEU A 59 -0.54 8.88 7.53
C LEU A 59 -1.72 9.83 7.82
N GLY A 60 -1.81 10.38 9.03
CA GLY A 60 -2.81 11.39 9.35
C GLY A 60 -4.06 10.90 10.07
N GLY A 61 -4.02 9.68 10.60
CA GLY A 61 -5.14 9.12 11.35
C GLY A 61 -6.28 8.61 10.48
N PRO A 62 -7.50 8.48 11.04
CA PRO A 62 -8.63 7.93 10.31
C PRO A 62 -8.97 8.74 9.06
N THR A 63 -9.37 8.05 7.99
CA THR A 63 -9.78 8.71 6.75
C THR A 63 -11.10 9.45 6.96
N PRO A 64 -11.17 10.74 6.60
CA PRO A 64 -12.43 11.46 6.70
C PRO A 64 -13.53 10.86 5.84
N LEU A 65 -14.77 11.05 6.26
CA LEU A 65 -15.93 10.58 5.52
C LEU A 65 -15.92 11.15 4.09
N GLY A 66 -16.11 10.30 3.10
CA GLY A 66 -16.13 10.69 1.70
C GLY A 66 -14.76 10.76 1.04
N ALA A 67 -13.68 10.66 1.80
CA ALA A 67 -12.32 10.63 1.25
C ALA A 67 -11.85 9.19 1.04
N ALA A 68 -10.95 9.00 0.06
CA ALA A 68 -10.32 7.70 -0.14
C ALA A 68 -9.05 7.59 0.72
N PRO A 69 -8.81 6.43 1.36
CA PRO A 69 -7.63 6.25 2.20
C PRO A 69 -6.34 6.18 1.38
N PRO A 70 -5.19 6.42 2.02
CA PRO A 70 -3.91 6.23 1.36
C PRO A 70 -3.51 4.75 1.28
N LEU A 71 -2.70 4.42 0.29
CA LEU A 71 -1.95 3.16 0.23
C LEU A 71 -0.54 3.42 0.76
N LEU A 72 -0.12 2.64 1.74
CA LEU A 72 1.25 2.69 2.24
C LEU A 72 2.10 1.64 1.52
N LEU A 73 3.11 2.10 0.79
CA LEU A 73 4.07 1.26 0.10
C LEU A 73 5.38 1.25 0.89
N VAL A 74 5.83 0.08 1.33
CA VAL A 74 7.01 -0.04 2.17
C VAL A 74 7.99 -1.07 1.62
N HIS A 75 9.26 -0.89 1.94
CA HIS A 75 10.30 -1.89 1.67
C HIS A 75 10.24 -3.02 2.70
N HIS A 76 10.07 -2.68 3.98
CA HIS A 76 9.87 -3.66 5.05
C HIS A 76 8.42 -3.62 5.52
N GLY A 77 7.66 -4.66 5.19
CA GLY A 77 6.24 -4.74 5.53
C GLY A 77 5.96 -5.18 6.97
N LEU A 78 4.69 -5.39 7.25
CA LEU A 78 4.23 -5.84 8.56
C LEU A 78 4.45 -7.35 8.77
N PHE A 79 4.38 -8.11 7.69
CA PHE A 79 4.43 -9.56 7.74
C PHE A 79 5.65 -10.08 6.98
N TRP A 80 6.28 -11.07 7.56
CA TRP A 80 7.48 -11.71 7.01
C TRP A 80 7.24 -13.19 6.76
#